data_3cdcef1aca40c8f6d85c30a4ea961605
#
_entry.id   3cdcef1aca40c8f6d85c30a4ea961605
#
_cell.length_a   1.000
_cell.length_b   1.000
_cell.length_c   1.000
_cell.angle_alpha   90.00
_cell.angle_beta   90.00
_cell.angle_gamma   90.00
#
_symmetry.space_group_name_H-M   'P 1'
#
loop_
_entity.id
_entity.type
_entity.pdbx_description
1 polymer ?
#
loop_
_entity_poly.entity_id
_entity_poly.type
_entity_poly.pdbx_seq_one_letter_code
_entity_poly.pdbx_strand_id
1 'polypeptide(L)'
;MLVGGVRLLTAGRSANLGSGKSGWPVYGRTPLAERWRISMSDDFKPGLEGVIAFESTIAEPDKEGSALRYRGVDIEDLVGRVSFGNVWGLLVDDEFNPGLPPAEPFPLPVHSGDIRVDVQSAIAMLAPAWGFKPLLDISDEEARSNLARASVMVLSYVAQAARGQILPPVPQSEIDKAHTVVERMMIRWRGEPDPLHVRAIDAYFSSAAEHGMNASTFTARVIASTGADVAAALSGAIGAMSGPLHGGAPSRVLGMIEDVEKMGDARAYVKGIMDRGERLMGFGHRVYRAEDPRARTLRRTAKELGAPRYEVAVALEQAALAELHERHPERVLETNVEFWAAIVLDFAEVPGPMFTSMFTAARTAGWSAHILEQKQTGRLVRPSARYIGHGPRKPDSVAGYDAAVEALHS
;
A
#
# COMPACT_ATOMS: atom_id res chain seq x y z
N MET A 1 -25.60 52.23 -21.60
CA MET A 1 -25.65 53.36 -20.67
C MET A 1 -25.04 52.98 -19.35
N LEU A 2 -24.05 53.66 -19.02
CA LEU A 2 -23.15 54.19 -18.00
C LEU A 2 -22.01 53.21 -17.65
N VAL A 3 -20.92 53.45 -18.11
CA VAL A 3 -19.57 54.06 -17.95
C VAL A 3 -19.32 54.54 -16.50
N GLY A 4 -18.28 53.99 -15.90
CA GLY A 4 -17.68 54.42 -14.64
C GLY A 4 -16.22 54.00 -14.57
N GLY A 5 -15.36 54.77 -14.79
CA GLY A 5 -14.08 55.30 -14.91
C GLY A 5 -13.24 55.13 -13.66
N VAL A 6 -12.02 54.59 -13.79
CA VAL A 6 -10.98 54.53 -12.76
C VAL A 6 -9.93 55.57 -13.09
N ARG A 7 -9.69 56.50 -12.16
CA ARG A 7 -8.67 57.56 -12.22
C ARG A 7 -7.31 57.00 -11.90
N LEU A 8 -6.36 57.28 -12.79
CA LEU A 8 -4.92 57.24 -12.53
C LEU A 8 -4.50 58.50 -11.76
N LEU A 9 -3.79 58.36 -10.66
CA LEU A 9 -3.06 59.44 -9.98
C LEU A 9 -1.58 59.30 -10.33
N THR A 10 -1.12 60.23 -11.15
CA THR A 10 0.29 60.54 -11.41
C THR A 10 0.79 61.51 -10.37
N ALA A 11 1.85 61.16 -9.62
CA ALA A 11 2.64 62.13 -8.87
C ALA A 11 4.07 62.09 -9.39
N GLY A 12 4.45 63.08 -10.14
CA GLY A 12 5.81 63.36 -10.57
C GLY A 12 6.61 64.02 -9.46
N ARG A 13 7.88 63.63 -9.33
CA ARG A 13 8.96 64.49 -8.83
C ARG A 13 10.22 64.24 -9.65
N SER A 14 10.62 65.25 -10.34
CA SER A 14 11.92 65.42 -10.98
C SER A 14 13.01 65.66 -9.94
N ALA A 15 14.16 64.96 -10.07
CA ALA A 15 15.40 65.33 -9.43
C ALA A 15 16.60 64.97 -10.29
N ASN A 16 17.23 65.98 -10.77
CA ASN A 16 18.63 66.26 -11.13
C ASN A 16 19.56 65.10 -11.51
N LEU A 17 20.05 65.23 -12.74
CA LEU A 17 21.24 64.60 -13.28
C LEU A 17 22.51 65.20 -12.64
N GLY A 18 23.26 64.41 -11.85
CA GLY A 18 24.63 64.68 -11.42
C GLY A 18 25.55 63.64 -12.10
N SER A 19 26.48 64.18 -12.93
CA SER A 19 27.59 63.47 -13.58
C SER A 19 28.56 62.89 -12.57
N GLY A 20 28.81 61.56 -12.56
CA GLY A 20 29.86 61.02 -11.67
C GLY A 20 30.15 59.51 -11.98
N LYS A 21 31.22 59.33 -12.76
CA LYS A 21 32.14 58.18 -12.82
C LYS A 21 31.65 56.77 -12.65
N SER A 22 31.73 55.99 -13.73
CA SER A 22 31.69 54.56 -13.81
C SER A 22 32.61 53.86 -12.80
N GLY A 23 32.04 53.26 -11.79
CA GLY A 23 32.73 52.36 -10.87
C GLY A 23 31.80 51.21 -10.56
N TRP A 24 31.95 50.10 -11.26
CA TRP A 24 31.32 48.84 -10.87
C TRP A 24 31.93 48.40 -9.54
N PRO A 25 31.15 48.04 -8.52
CA PRO A 25 31.71 47.49 -7.30
C PRO A 25 32.35 46.13 -7.64
N VAL A 26 33.65 46.05 -7.39
CA VAL A 26 34.39 44.79 -7.39
C VAL A 26 33.86 43.95 -6.24
N TYR A 27 32.96 43.05 -6.51
CA TYR A 27 32.59 42.00 -5.56
C TYR A 27 33.82 41.14 -5.31
N GLY A 28 34.36 41.27 -4.10
CA GLY A 28 35.45 40.43 -3.62
C GLY A 28 35.12 38.94 -3.89
N ARG A 29 36.08 38.24 -4.46
CA ARG A 29 36.03 36.78 -4.65
C ARG A 29 36.04 36.11 -3.28
N THR A 30 34.88 35.96 -2.67
CA THR A 30 34.68 34.94 -1.63
C THR A 30 34.74 33.58 -2.33
N PRO A 31 35.55 32.63 -1.87
CA PRO A 31 35.64 31.32 -2.50
C PRO A 31 34.22 30.70 -2.56
N LEU A 32 33.83 30.19 -3.73
CA LEU A 32 32.53 29.55 -3.99
C LEU A 32 32.22 28.40 -3.01
N ALA A 33 33.23 27.88 -2.34
CA ALA A 33 33.09 26.83 -1.31
C ALA A 33 32.39 27.31 0.00
N GLU A 34 32.39 28.61 0.33
CA GLU A 34 31.76 29.11 1.56
C GLU A 34 30.29 29.52 1.37
N ARG A 35 29.83 29.73 0.14
CA ARG A 35 28.46 30.17 -0.15
C ARG A 35 27.43 29.08 -0.09
N TRP A 36 27.82 27.80 0.03
CA TRP A 36 26.96 26.63 0.11
C TRP A 36 26.98 25.92 1.47
N ARG A 37 27.57 26.52 2.49
CA ARG A 37 27.32 26.13 3.88
C ARG A 37 25.97 26.69 4.32
N ILE A 38 24.89 26.22 3.71
CA ILE A 38 23.61 26.11 4.41
C ILE A 38 23.92 25.16 5.57
N SER A 39 23.68 25.61 6.80
CA SER A 39 23.70 24.77 8.00
C SER A 39 22.95 23.45 7.69
N MET A 40 23.72 22.44 7.34
CA MET A 40 23.19 21.13 7.06
C MET A 40 23.02 20.47 8.42
N SER A 41 21.83 20.62 9.02
CA SER A 41 21.37 19.72 10.07
C SER A 41 21.54 18.29 9.54
N ASP A 42 21.98 17.40 10.38
CA ASP A 42 22.26 15.98 10.05
C ASP A 42 20.94 15.19 9.89
N ASP A 43 19.99 15.76 9.16
CA ASP A 43 18.59 15.28 9.02
C ASP A 43 18.42 14.28 7.88
N PHE A 44 19.51 13.75 7.32
CA PHE A 44 19.40 12.67 6.34
C PHE A 44 18.98 11.38 7.04
N LYS A 45 17.75 10.92 6.73
CA LYS A 45 17.20 9.66 7.21
C LYS A 45 17.08 8.67 6.03
N PRO A 46 17.99 7.70 5.91
CA PRO A 46 17.92 6.71 4.84
C PRO A 46 16.57 5.98 4.85
N GLY A 47 15.91 5.88 3.69
CA GLY A 47 14.61 5.22 3.58
C GLY A 47 13.47 5.92 4.32
N LEU A 48 13.65 7.14 4.80
CA LEU A 48 12.70 7.92 5.61
C LEU A 48 12.32 7.22 6.94
N GLU A 49 13.15 6.33 7.46
CA GLU A 49 12.88 5.62 8.71
C GLU A 49 12.78 6.62 9.89
N GLY A 50 11.65 6.54 10.62
CA GLY A 50 11.36 7.44 11.73
C GLY A 50 10.92 8.85 11.33
N VAL A 51 10.82 9.17 10.04
CA VAL A 51 10.28 10.45 9.57
C VAL A 51 8.75 10.41 9.61
N ILE A 52 8.15 11.36 10.33
CA ILE A 52 6.70 11.58 10.29
C ILE A 52 6.40 12.43 9.07
N ALA A 53 5.86 11.81 8.01
CA ALA A 53 5.54 12.49 6.76
C ALA A 53 4.12 13.05 6.73
N PHE A 54 3.20 12.48 7.52
CA PHE A 54 1.78 12.83 7.53
C PHE A 54 1.22 12.75 8.94
N GLU A 55 0.23 13.60 9.22
CA GLU A 55 -0.76 13.38 10.25
C GLU A 55 -1.95 12.66 9.61
N SER A 56 -2.54 11.70 10.32
CA SER A 56 -3.63 10.88 9.78
C SER A 56 -4.59 10.48 10.90
N THR A 57 -5.88 10.45 10.58
CA THR A 57 -6.95 10.03 11.48
C THR A 57 -7.46 8.62 11.16
N ILE A 58 -6.85 7.93 10.18
CA ILE A 58 -7.38 6.68 9.60
C ILE A 58 -7.10 5.47 10.48
N ALA A 59 -5.85 5.28 10.90
CA ALA A 59 -5.48 4.12 11.69
C ALA A 59 -4.36 4.41 12.68
N GLU A 60 -4.45 3.77 13.83
CA GLU A 60 -3.45 3.82 14.90
C GLU A 60 -2.89 2.42 15.17
N PRO A 61 -1.71 2.07 14.63
CA PRO A 61 -0.96 0.92 15.11
C PRO A 61 -0.25 1.29 16.42
N ASP A 62 -0.77 0.80 17.54
CA ASP A 62 -0.19 1.00 18.86
C ASP A 62 1.03 0.09 19.03
N LYS A 63 2.21 0.68 19.01
CA LYS A 63 3.50 -0.04 19.04
C LYS A 63 3.73 -0.79 20.34
N GLU A 64 3.32 -0.22 21.45
CA GLU A 64 3.57 -0.73 22.80
C GLU A 64 2.40 -1.59 23.32
N GLY A 65 1.16 -1.18 22.99
CA GLY A 65 -0.07 -1.81 23.48
C GLY A 65 -0.54 -3.00 22.64
N SER A 66 0.17 -3.33 21.54
CA SER A 66 -0.25 -4.43 20.64
C SER A 66 -1.70 -4.33 20.18
N ALA A 67 -2.15 -3.12 19.83
CA ALA A 67 -3.47 -2.84 19.29
C ALA A 67 -3.37 -2.25 17.88
N LEU A 68 -4.38 -2.46 17.08
CA LEU A 68 -4.58 -1.78 15.80
C LEU A 68 -6.01 -1.25 15.77
N ARG A 69 -6.16 0.06 15.64
CA ARG A 69 -7.47 0.71 15.61
C ARG A 69 -7.70 1.36 14.25
N TYR A 70 -8.87 1.11 13.68
CA TYR A 70 -9.39 1.80 12.49
C TYR A 70 -10.37 2.87 12.95
N ARG A 71 -10.07 4.16 12.72
CA ARG A 71 -10.88 5.27 13.23
C ARG A 71 -11.19 5.15 14.73
N GLY A 72 -10.22 4.67 15.52
CA GLY A 72 -10.38 4.47 16.96
C GLY A 72 -11.03 3.16 17.40
N VAL A 73 -11.59 2.37 16.46
CA VAL A 73 -12.21 1.06 16.76
C VAL A 73 -11.16 -0.05 16.64
N ASP A 74 -11.03 -0.87 17.68
CA ASP A 74 -10.08 -1.99 17.67
C ASP A 74 -10.48 -3.05 16.64
N ILE A 75 -9.51 -3.56 15.88
CA ILE A 75 -9.76 -4.60 14.88
C ILE A 75 -10.31 -5.90 15.50
N GLU A 76 -10.05 -6.16 16.76
CA GLU A 76 -10.60 -7.32 17.46
C GLU A 76 -12.13 -7.26 17.60
N ASP A 77 -12.69 -6.07 17.60
CA ASP A 77 -14.13 -5.84 17.60
C ASP A 77 -14.74 -5.78 16.19
N LEU A 78 -13.91 -5.76 15.13
CA LEU A 78 -14.35 -5.68 13.75
C LEU A 78 -14.29 -7.05 13.04
N VAL A 79 -13.13 -7.74 13.14
CA VAL A 79 -12.85 -8.95 12.37
C VAL A 79 -13.78 -10.09 12.76
N GLY A 80 -14.55 -10.57 11.76
CA GLY A 80 -15.54 -11.61 11.93
C GLY A 80 -16.87 -11.16 12.52
N ARG A 81 -17.04 -9.85 12.81
CA ARG A 81 -18.28 -9.26 13.37
C ARG A 81 -18.99 -8.34 12.39
N VAL A 82 -18.26 -7.64 11.54
CA VAL A 82 -18.80 -6.80 10.47
C VAL A 82 -18.15 -7.20 9.15
N SER A 83 -18.81 -6.92 8.02
CA SER A 83 -18.26 -7.25 6.71
C SER A 83 -17.11 -6.33 6.32
N PHE A 84 -16.25 -6.79 5.43
CA PHE A 84 -15.20 -5.96 4.82
C PHE A 84 -15.74 -4.68 4.17
N GLY A 85 -16.95 -4.74 3.59
CA GLY A 85 -17.61 -3.53 3.05
C GLY A 85 -17.88 -2.48 4.12
N ASN A 86 -18.30 -2.90 5.33
CA ASN A 86 -18.49 -2.00 6.47
C ASN A 86 -17.14 -1.46 7.01
N VAL A 87 -16.08 -2.29 7.00
CA VAL A 87 -14.73 -1.84 7.36
C VAL A 87 -14.21 -0.80 6.37
N TRP A 88 -14.48 -0.98 5.07
CA TRP A 88 -14.18 0.03 4.06
C TRP A 88 -14.91 1.34 4.35
N GLY A 89 -16.21 1.28 4.67
CA GLY A 89 -17.01 2.45 5.05
C GLY A 89 -16.45 3.14 6.30
N LEU A 90 -16.12 2.39 7.34
CA LEU A 90 -15.50 2.95 8.54
C LEU A 90 -14.20 3.70 8.22
N LEU A 91 -13.30 3.10 7.43
CA LEU A 91 -12.00 3.71 7.10
C LEU A 91 -12.15 4.99 6.25
N VAL A 92 -13.05 4.98 5.27
CA VAL A 92 -13.19 6.07 4.29
C VAL A 92 -14.18 7.13 4.74
N ASP A 93 -15.33 6.72 5.29
CA ASP A 93 -16.46 7.59 5.64
C ASP A 93 -16.57 7.88 7.15
N ASP A 94 -15.76 7.18 7.98
CA ASP A 94 -15.85 7.19 9.45
C ASP A 94 -17.20 6.69 9.98
N GLU A 95 -17.87 5.79 9.21
CA GLU A 95 -19.19 5.23 9.51
C GLU A 95 -19.28 3.75 9.12
N PHE A 96 -20.03 2.95 9.89
CA PHE A 96 -20.38 1.58 9.53
C PHE A 96 -21.51 1.56 8.48
N ASN A 97 -21.19 1.95 7.25
CA ASN A 97 -22.10 1.84 6.13
C ASN A 97 -21.65 0.70 5.18
N PRO A 98 -22.43 0.29 4.16
CA PRO A 98 -22.00 -0.72 3.19
C PRO A 98 -20.74 -0.35 2.41
N GLY A 99 -20.36 0.93 2.36
CA GLY A 99 -19.14 1.49 1.79
C GLY A 99 -18.95 1.23 0.30
N LEU A 100 -18.99 -0.01 -0.09
CA LEU A 100 -18.66 -0.48 -1.43
C LEU A 100 -19.92 -0.86 -2.23
N PRO A 101 -20.09 -0.34 -3.48
CA PRO A 101 -21.15 -0.75 -4.39
C PRO A 101 -20.86 -2.18 -4.94
N PRO A 102 -21.83 -2.82 -5.60
CA PRO A 102 -21.54 -3.97 -6.45
C PRO A 102 -20.54 -3.59 -7.55
N ALA A 103 -19.62 -4.52 -7.87
CA ALA A 103 -18.72 -4.33 -9.00
C ALA A 103 -19.50 -4.30 -10.32
N GLU A 104 -19.20 -3.34 -11.16
CA GLU A 104 -19.75 -3.26 -12.50
C GLU A 104 -19.38 -4.50 -13.33
N PRO A 105 -20.22 -4.96 -14.25
CA PRO A 105 -19.93 -6.12 -15.11
C PRO A 105 -18.91 -5.77 -16.20
N PHE A 106 -17.72 -5.36 -15.77
CA PHE A 106 -16.63 -4.95 -16.64
C PHE A 106 -15.59 -6.08 -16.74
N PRO A 107 -15.33 -6.65 -17.94
CA PRO A 107 -14.40 -7.76 -18.09
C PRO A 107 -12.97 -7.32 -17.83
N LEU A 108 -12.16 -8.25 -17.33
CA LEU A 108 -10.72 -8.06 -17.20
C LEU A 108 -10.10 -7.89 -18.60
N PRO A 109 -9.46 -6.75 -18.90
CA PRO A 109 -9.01 -6.45 -20.27
C PRO A 109 -7.63 -7.03 -20.59
N VAL A 110 -6.88 -7.53 -19.62
CA VAL A 110 -5.49 -7.99 -19.74
C VAL A 110 -5.37 -9.40 -19.15
N HIS A 111 -4.71 -10.29 -19.88
CA HIS A 111 -4.51 -11.70 -19.50
C HIS A 111 -3.06 -12.10 -19.77
N SER A 112 -2.14 -11.63 -18.93
CA SER A 112 -0.71 -11.95 -19.02
C SER A 112 -0.35 -13.29 -18.38
N GLY A 113 -1.24 -13.83 -17.54
CA GLY A 113 -0.98 -14.99 -16.69
C GLY A 113 -0.39 -14.64 -15.33
N ASP A 114 -0.09 -13.37 -15.07
CA ASP A 114 0.28 -12.84 -13.75
C ASP A 114 -0.88 -11.98 -13.22
N ILE A 115 -1.58 -12.49 -12.20
CA ILE A 115 -2.77 -11.83 -11.62
C ILE A 115 -2.48 -10.40 -11.20
N ARG A 116 -1.32 -10.15 -10.61
CA ARG A 116 -0.93 -8.79 -10.18
C ARG A 116 -0.77 -7.84 -11.37
N VAL A 117 -0.12 -8.29 -12.46
CA VAL A 117 0.05 -7.49 -13.67
C VAL A 117 -1.30 -7.17 -14.29
N ASP A 118 -2.15 -8.19 -14.40
CA ASP A 118 -3.48 -8.08 -15.00
C ASP A 118 -4.35 -7.08 -14.22
N VAL A 119 -4.41 -7.22 -12.89
CA VAL A 119 -5.19 -6.33 -12.03
C VAL A 119 -4.63 -4.91 -12.04
N GLN A 120 -3.32 -4.73 -11.92
CA GLN A 120 -2.69 -3.41 -11.92
C GLN A 120 -2.95 -2.66 -13.22
N SER A 121 -2.78 -3.34 -14.35
CA SER A 121 -3.01 -2.77 -15.69
C SER A 121 -4.48 -2.43 -15.89
N ALA A 122 -5.39 -3.35 -15.51
CA ALA A 122 -6.83 -3.16 -15.61
C ALA A 122 -7.32 -1.96 -14.78
N ILE A 123 -6.80 -1.77 -13.57
CA ILE A 123 -7.15 -0.61 -12.74
C ILE A 123 -6.67 0.68 -13.40
N ALA A 124 -5.44 0.74 -13.93
CA ALA A 124 -4.97 1.92 -14.65
C ALA A 124 -5.84 2.27 -15.86
N MET A 125 -6.39 1.27 -16.55
CA MET A 125 -7.28 1.45 -17.70
C MET A 125 -8.67 2.00 -17.33
N LEU A 126 -9.08 1.96 -16.06
CA LEU A 126 -10.37 2.51 -15.64
C LEU A 126 -10.44 4.03 -15.83
N ALA A 127 -9.33 4.76 -15.70
CA ALA A 127 -9.32 6.20 -15.84
C ALA A 127 -9.89 6.66 -17.20
N PRO A 128 -9.33 6.25 -18.36
CA PRO A 128 -9.90 6.60 -19.65
C PRO A 128 -11.24 5.90 -19.93
N ALA A 129 -11.45 4.67 -19.45
CA ALA A 129 -12.67 3.90 -19.71
C ALA A 129 -13.91 4.50 -19.02
N TRP A 130 -13.75 5.04 -17.83
CA TRP A 130 -14.82 5.60 -17.02
C TRP A 130 -14.77 7.12 -16.92
N GLY A 131 -13.80 7.76 -17.58
CA GLY A 131 -13.66 9.22 -17.60
C GLY A 131 -13.27 9.79 -16.23
N PHE A 132 -12.46 9.07 -15.43
CA PHE A 132 -11.99 9.61 -14.17
C PHE A 132 -11.12 10.84 -14.41
N LYS A 133 -11.49 11.92 -13.73
CA LYS A 133 -10.78 13.20 -13.78
C LYS A 133 -9.70 13.27 -12.71
N PRO A 134 -8.71 14.18 -12.86
CA PRO A 134 -7.75 14.48 -11.81
C PRO A 134 -8.45 14.81 -10.49
N LEU A 135 -7.87 14.38 -9.36
CA LEU A 135 -8.40 14.64 -8.02
C LEU A 135 -8.57 16.13 -7.72
N LEU A 136 -7.78 17.00 -8.39
CA LEU A 136 -7.88 18.45 -8.27
C LEU A 136 -9.17 19.01 -8.89
N ASP A 137 -9.76 18.32 -9.87
CA ASP A 137 -10.87 18.81 -10.70
C ASP A 137 -12.24 18.26 -10.25
N ILE A 138 -12.29 17.46 -9.20
CA ILE A 138 -13.50 16.79 -8.70
C ILE A 138 -13.75 17.10 -7.21
N SER A 139 -14.99 16.94 -6.77
CA SER A 139 -15.35 17.06 -5.36
C SER A 139 -14.83 15.86 -4.53
N ASP A 140 -14.91 15.95 -3.21
CA ASP A 140 -14.55 14.84 -2.32
C ASP A 140 -15.56 13.69 -2.46
N GLU A 141 -16.83 13.98 -2.66
CA GLU A 141 -17.89 12.99 -2.89
C GLU A 141 -17.66 12.23 -4.20
N GLU A 142 -17.26 12.93 -5.27
CA GLU A 142 -16.93 12.30 -6.55
C GLU A 142 -15.66 11.44 -6.42
N ALA A 143 -14.63 11.93 -5.74
CA ALA A 143 -13.42 11.17 -5.46
C ALA A 143 -13.72 9.92 -4.62
N ARG A 144 -14.53 10.04 -3.56
CA ARG A 144 -15.01 8.94 -2.74
C ARG A 144 -15.78 7.90 -3.56
N SER A 145 -16.68 8.34 -4.43
CA SER A 145 -17.46 7.48 -5.32
C SER A 145 -16.55 6.72 -6.30
N ASN A 146 -15.61 7.41 -6.91
CA ASN A 146 -14.62 6.81 -7.83
C ASN A 146 -13.72 5.81 -7.12
N LEU A 147 -13.29 6.08 -5.88
CA LEU A 147 -12.52 5.16 -5.05
C LEU A 147 -13.32 3.90 -4.73
N ALA A 148 -14.59 4.02 -4.36
CA ALA A 148 -15.45 2.87 -4.09
C ALA A 148 -15.64 1.99 -5.34
N ARG A 149 -15.93 2.59 -6.50
CA ARG A 149 -16.05 1.88 -7.78
C ARG A 149 -14.76 1.18 -8.17
N ALA A 150 -13.61 1.86 -8.10
CA ALA A 150 -12.31 1.28 -8.42
C ALA A 150 -11.92 0.16 -7.46
N SER A 151 -12.21 0.31 -6.15
CA SER A 151 -11.92 -0.71 -5.13
C SER A 151 -12.65 -2.02 -5.40
N VAL A 152 -13.95 -1.99 -5.68
CA VAL A 152 -14.69 -3.23 -6.00
C VAL A 152 -14.24 -3.85 -7.31
N MET A 153 -13.71 -3.04 -8.24
CA MET A 153 -13.10 -3.59 -9.46
C MET A 153 -11.78 -4.31 -9.20
N VAL A 154 -10.98 -3.89 -8.21
CA VAL A 154 -9.82 -4.69 -7.79
C VAL A 154 -10.26 -6.09 -7.36
N LEU A 155 -11.28 -6.19 -6.49
CA LEU A 155 -11.83 -7.48 -6.07
C LEU A 155 -12.35 -8.30 -7.27
N SER A 156 -13.11 -7.65 -8.15
CA SER A 156 -13.66 -8.27 -9.36
C SER A 156 -12.57 -8.79 -10.29
N TYR A 157 -11.52 -8.01 -10.52
CA TYR A 157 -10.43 -8.39 -11.42
C TYR A 157 -9.55 -9.49 -10.81
N VAL A 158 -9.29 -9.47 -9.51
CA VAL A 158 -8.63 -10.60 -8.82
C VAL A 158 -9.42 -11.88 -9.01
N ALA A 159 -10.75 -11.84 -8.83
CA ALA A 159 -11.62 -13.00 -9.03
C ALA A 159 -11.63 -13.50 -10.50
N GLN A 160 -11.70 -12.57 -11.46
CA GLN A 160 -11.69 -12.91 -12.89
C GLN A 160 -10.34 -13.52 -13.32
N ALA A 161 -9.23 -12.92 -12.88
CA ALA A 161 -7.90 -13.44 -13.18
C ALA A 161 -7.69 -14.83 -12.55
N ALA A 162 -8.14 -15.03 -11.32
CA ALA A 162 -8.06 -16.30 -10.62
C ALA A 162 -8.91 -17.40 -11.26
N ARG A 163 -10.10 -17.06 -11.78
CA ARG A 163 -10.95 -17.98 -12.53
C ARG A 163 -10.32 -18.38 -13.85
N GLY A 164 -9.52 -17.49 -14.44
CA GLY A 164 -8.83 -17.72 -15.70
C GLY A 164 -9.77 -17.68 -16.91
N GLN A 165 -9.22 -18.00 -18.08
CA GLN A 165 -9.92 -17.95 -19.36
C GLN A 165 -10.54 -19.29 -19.79
N ILE A 166 -10.19 -20.38 -19.10
CA ILE A 166 -10.68 -21.74 -19.44
C ILE A 166 -12.12 -21.93 -18.95
N LEU A 167 -12.42 -21.43 -17.76
CA LEU A 167 -13.77 -21.51 -17.21
C LEU A 167 -14.64 -20.36 -17.72
N PRO A 168 -15.92 -20.58 -18.08
CA PRO A 168 -16.80 -19.49 -18.47
C PRO A 168 -17.02 -18.52 -17.32
N PRO A 169 -17.24 -17.22 -17.60
CA PRO A 169 -17.62 -16.26 -16.57
C PRO A 169 -18.86 -16.70 -15.83
N VAL A 170 -18.90 -16.47 -14.51
CA VAL A 170 -20.12 -16.70 -13.73
C VAL A 170 -21.19 -15.68 -14.15
N PRO A 171 -22.43 -16.11 -14.43
CA PRO A 171 -23.50 -15.19 -14.78
C PRO A 171 -23.69 -14.12 -13.71
N GLN A 172 -23.89 -12.86 -14.15
CA GLN A 172 -24.08 -11.73 -13.22
C GLN A 172 -25.25 -11.94 -12.27
N SER A 173 -26.33 -12.59 -12.75
CA SER A 173 -27.50 -12.95 -11.92
C SER A 173 -27.18 -13.86 -10.73
N GLU A 174 -26.14 -14.69 -10.83
CA GLU A 174 -25.68 -15.51 -9.70
C GLU A 174 -24.87 -14.65 -8.70
N ILE A 175 -24.03 -13.76 -9.23
CA ILE A 175 -23.22 -12.86 -8.41
C ILE A 175 -24.10 -11.88 -7.64
N ASP A 176 -25.20 -11.42 -8.24
CA ASP A 176 -26.12 -10.45 -7.65
C ASP A 176 -26.95 -11.02 -6.47
N LYS A 177 -26.98 -12.34 -6.30
CA LYS A 177 -27.59 -13.00 -5.12
C LYS A 177 -26.79 -12.77 -3.84
N ALA A 178 -25.51 -12.45 -3.95
CA ALA A 178 -24.64 -12.26 -2.81
C ALA A 178 -24.96 -10.99 -1.99
N HIS A 179 -24.80 -11.10 -0.68
CA HIS A 179 -25.09 -10.01 0.26
C HIS A 179 -23.89 -9.12 0.52
N THR A 180 -22.65 -9.66 0.40
CA THR A 180 -21.42 -8.91 0.68
C THR A 180 -20.52 -8.81 -0.56
N VAL A 181 -19.60 -7.84 -0.56
CA VAL A 181 -18.63 -7.68 -1.67
C VAL A 181 -17.64 -8.83 -1.73
N VAL A 182 -17.30 -9.42 -0.59
CA VAL A 182 -16.42 -10.61 -0.53
C VAL A 182 -17.12 -11.83 -1.08
N GLU A 183 -18.38 -12.03 -0.72
CA GLU A 183 -19.20 -13.12 -1.28
C GLU A 183 -19.34 -13.00 -2.79
N ARG A 184 -19.60 -11.77 -3.32
CA ARG A 184 -19.62 -11.50 -4.77
C ARG A 184 -18.29 -11.84 -5.44
N MET A 185 -17.17 -11.46 -4.83
CA MET A 185 -15.84 -11.81 -5.31
C MET A 185 -15.66 -13.34 -5.37
N MET A 186 -16.02 -14.05 -4.31
CA MET A 186 -15.86 -15.50 -4.21
C MET A 186 -16.76 -16.26 -5.20
N ILE A 187 -18.00 -15.81 -5.40
CA ILE A 187 -18.90 -16.37 -6.42
C ILE A 187 -18.32 -16.11 -7.81
N ARG A 188 -17.86 -14.90 -8.11
CA ARG A 188 -17.24 -14.57 -9.40
C ARG A 188 -16.04 -15.45 -9.70
N TRP A 189 -15.27 -15.79 -8.68
CA TRP A 189 -14.10 -16.67 -8.81
C TRP A 189 -14.51 -18.14 -8.97
N ARG A 190 -15.33 -18.67 -8.04
CA ARG A 190 -15.57 -20.10 -7.88
C ARG A 190 -16.93 -20.61 -8.40
N GLY A 191 -17.90 -19.73 -8.55
CA GLY A 191 -19.28 -20.07 -8.84
C GLY A 191 -20.08 -20.33 -7.57
N GLU A 192 -19.78 -21.41 -6.86
CA GLU A 192 -20.43 -21.81 -5.60
C GLU A 192 -19.36 -21.94 -4.50
N PRO A 193 -18.99 -20.84 -3.82
CA PRO A 193 -17.99 -20.89 -2.76
C PRO A 193 -18.59 -21.49 -1.47
N ASP A 194 -17.75 -22.21 -0.71
CA ASP A 194 -18.09 -22.60 0.66
C ASP A 194 -18.31 -21.33 1.52
N PRO A 195 -19.43 -21.22 2.25
CA PRO A 195 -19.70 -20.08 3.13
C PRO A 195 -18.62 -19.87 4.22
N LEU A 196 -17.95 -20.93 4.68
CA LEU A 196 -16.85 -20.81 5.65
C LEU A 196 -15.62 -20.20 4.99
N HIS A 197 -15.34 -20.50 3.72
CA HIS A 197 -14.28 -19.85 2.95
C HIS A 197 -14.57 -18.35 2.74
N VAL A 198 -15.84 -17.98 2.47
CA VAL A 198 -16.25 -16.58 2.38
C VAL A 198 -15.97 -15.84 3.69
N ARG A 199 -16.35 -16.45 4.84
CA ARG A 199 -16.08 -15.89 6.17
C ARG A 199 -14.59 -15.74 6.46
N ALA A 200 -13.78 -16.72 6.05
CA ALA A 200 -12.33 -16.68 6.20
C ALA A 200 -11.71 -15.51 5.42
N ILE A 201 -12.11 -15.33 4.16
CA ILE A 201 -11.62 -14.24 3.30
C ILE A 201 -12.11 -12.89 3.81
N ASP A 202 -13.35 -12.76 4.27
CA ASP A 202 -13.88 -11.51 4.84
C ASP A 202 -13.10 -11.10 6.10
N ALA A 203 -12.82 -12.05 7.00
CA ALA A 203 -12.01 -11.82 8.19
C ALA A 203 -10.56 -11.42 7.83
N TYR A 204 -9.96 -12.10 6.85
CA TYR A 204 -8.64 -11.73 6.35
C TYR A 204 -8.62 -10.33 5.76
N PHE A 205 -9.60 -9.98 4.91
CA PHE A 205 -9.68 -8.65 4.30
C PHE A 205 -9.86 -7.57 5.35
N SER A 206 -10.74 -7.78 6.32
CA SER A 206 -10.97 -6.83 7.42
C SER A 206 -9.72 -6.62 8.27
N SER A 207 -8.97 -7.70 8.56
CA SER A 207 -7.72 -7.68 9.32
C SER A 207 -6.57 -6.98 8.56
N ALA A 208 -6.51 -7.13 7.24
CA ALA A 208 -5.46 -6.60 6.37
C ALA A 208 -5.80 -5.24 5.73
N ALA A 209 -7.00 -4.69 6.02
CA ALA A 209 -7.55 -3.50 5.37
C ALA A 209 -6.66 -2.27 5.47
N GLU A 210 -6.02 -2.04 6.63
CA GLU A 210 -5.15 -0.90 6.86
C GLU A 210 -4.05 -1.23 7.90
N HIS A 211 -2.92 -0.52 7.83
CA HIS A 211 -1.82 -0.65 8.79
C HIS A 211 -0.87 0.56 8.78
N GLY A 212 -1.41 1.76 8.84
CA GLY A 212 -0.62 2.99 8.87
C GLY A 212 0.26 3.21 7.63
N MET A 213 1.33 3.98 7.80
CA MET A 213 2.19 4.41 6.70
C MET A 213 3.20 3.33 6.32
N ASN A 214 2.82 2.49 5.35
CA ASN A 214 3.67 1.50 4.70
C ASN A 214 4.02 1.91 3.26
N ALA A 215 4.85 1.13 2.58
CA ALA A 215 5.37 1.50 1.25
C ALA A 215 4.26 1.73 0.20
N SER A 216 3.23 0.88 0.14
CA SER A 216 2.15 1.06 -0.85
C SER A 216 1.21 2.20 -0.48
N THR A 217 0.92 2.41 0.79
CA THR A 217 0.15 3.56 1.28
C THR A 217 0.89 4.87 1.00
N PHE A 218 2.20 4.92 1.25
CA PHE A 218 3.04 6.07 0.92
C PHE A 218 3.03 6.36 -0.58
N THR A 219 3.16 5.31 -1.42
CA THR A 219 3.10 5.44 -2.89
C THR A 219 1.74 6.00 -3.34
N ALA A 220 0.62 5.49 -2.79
CA ALA A 220 -0.71 6.01 -3.08
C ALA A 220 -0.83 7.51 -2.75
N ARG A 221 -0.35 7.92 -1.58
CA ARG A 221 -0.34 9.33 -1.15
C ARG A 221 0.57 10.20 -2.02
N VAL A 222 1.75 9.73 -2.41
CA VAL A 222 2.64 10.46 -3.33
C VAL A 222 1.92 10.74 -4.64
N ILE A 223 1.30 9.74 -5.26
CA ILE A 223 0.59 9.91 -6.53
C ILE A 223 -0.63 10.82 -6.34
N ALA A 224 -1.46 10.58 -5.34
CA ALA A 224 -2.62 11.43 -5.04
C ALA A 224 -2.23 12.89 -4.79
N SER A 225 -1.07 13.14 -4.14
CA SER A 225 -0.57 14.48 -3.86
C SER A 225 -0.22 15.29 -5.10
N THR A 226 -0.02 14.63 -6.25
CA THR A 226 0.20 15.29 -7.55
C THR A 226 -1.11 15.75 -8.20
N GLY A 227 -2.26 15.36 -7.63
CA GLY A 227 -3.58 15.61 -8.20
C GLY A 227 -4.00 14.60 -9.28
N ALA A 228 -3.25 13.51 -9.49
CA ALA A 228 -3.61 12.45 -10.43
C ALA A 228 -4.95 11.77 -10.04
N ASP A 229 -5.58 11.07 -10.98
CA ASP A 229 -6.84 10.39 -10.74
C ASP A 229 -6.73 9.19 -9.78
N VAL A 230 -7.86 8.69 -9.32
CA VAL A 230 -7.93 7.60 -8.32
C VAL A 230 -7.35 6.27 -8.87
N ALA A 231 -7.50 6.00 -10.16
CA ALA A 231 -7.02 4.77 -10.77
C ALA A 231 -5.48 4.77 -10.86
N ALA A 232 -4.87 5.92 -11.17
CA ALA A 232 -3.42 6.08 -11.13
C ALA A 232 -2.85 5.83 -9.72
N ALA A 233 -3.49 6.39 -8.68
CA ALA A 233 -3.05 6.21 -7.30
C ALA A 233 -3.18 4.75 -6.83
N LEU A 234 -4.30 4.08 -7.11
CA LEU A 234 -4.52 2.67 -6.77
C LEU A 234 -3.58 1.75 -7.56
N SER A 235 -3.42 1.97 -8.86
CA SER A 235 -2.49 1.18 -9.70
C SER A 235 -1.04 1.28 -9.20
N GLY A 236 -0.58 2.48 -8.82
CA GLY A 236 0.73 2.67 -8.22
C GLY A 236 0.90 1.95 -6.87
N ALA A 237 -0.13 1.97 -6.03
CA ALA A 237 -0.15 1.24 -4.77
C ALA A 237 -0.05 -0.28 -4.97
N ILE A 238 -0.77 -0.83 -5.97
CA ILE A 238 -0.69 -2.24 -6.37
C ILE A 238 0.75 -2.60 -6.80
N GLY A 239 1.38 -1.74 -7.59
CA GLY A 239 2.77 -1.92 -7.99
C GLY A 239 3.72 -1.98 -6.78
N ALA A 240 3.58 -1.07 -5.82
CA ALA A 240 4.39 -1.07 -4.61
C ALA A 240 4.12 -2.30 -3.71
N MET A 241 2.86 -2.78 -3.63
CA MET A 241 2.48 -3.98 -2.87
C MET A 241 3.15 -5.24 -3.41
N SER A 242 3.45 -5.31 -4.71
CA SER A 242 4.04 -6.49 -5.34
C SER A 242 5.50 -6.74 -4.94
N GLY A 243 6.17 -5.77 -4.32
CA GLY A 243 7.58 -5.89 -3.94
C GLY A 243 7.83 -7.00 -2.91
N PRO A 244 8.91 -7.80 -3.06
CA PRO A 244 9.22 -8.92 -2.15
C PRO A 244 9.52 -8.48 -0.71
N LEU A 245 9.79 -7.20 -0.49
CA LEU A 245 9.99 -6.62 0.85
C LEU A 245 8.69 -6.08 1.46
N HIS A 246 7.53 -6.26 0.79
CA HIS A 246 6.23 -5.74 1.22
C HIS A 246 5.15 -6.81 1.24
N GLY A 247 4.60 -7.24 0.11
CA GLY A 247 3.39 -8.09 0.06
C GLY A 247 3.63 -9.59 -0.19
N GLY A 248 4.86 -10.06 -0.30
CA GLY A 248 5.18 -11.41 -0.81
C GLY A 248 5.47 -12.50 0.22
N ALA A 249 5.27 -12.28 1.53
CA ALA A 249 5.77 -13.18 2.57
C ALA A 249 4.84 -14.34 3.00
N PRO A 250 3.49 -14.26 3.01
CA PRO A 250 2.65 -15.33 3.56
C PRO A 250 2.79 -16.70 2.85
N SER A 251 3.05 -16.73 1.55
CA SER A 251 3.23 -17.98 0.81
C SER A 251 4.41 -18.84 1.29
N ARG A 252 5.42 -18.21 1.88
CA ARG A 252 6.59 -18.93 2.45
C ARG A 252 6.27 -19.59 3.78
N VAL A 253 5.34 -19.04 4.56
CA VAL A 253 4.85 -19.63 5.81
C VAL A 253 4.17 -20.96 5.53
N LEU A 254 3.34 -21.02 4.48
CA LEU A 254 2.63 -22.24 4.10
C LEU A 254 3.60 -23.40 3.84
N GLY A 255 4.72 -23.13 3.14
CA GLY A 255 5.77 -24.14 2.95
C GLY A 255 6.36 -24.68 4.25
N MET A 256 6.55 -23.82 5.26
CA MET A 256 7.02 -24.27 6.60
C MET A 256 5.99 -25.17 7.29
N ILE A 257 4.69 -24.86 7.18
CA ILE A 257 3.60 -25.69 7.73
C ILE A 257 3.60 -27.08 7.07
N GLU A 258 3.68 -27.13 5.74
CA GLU A 258 3.74 -28.39 4.98
C GLU A 258 4.94 -29.26 5.35
N ASP A 259 6.09 -28.64 5.59
CA ASP A 259 7.30 -29.35 5.99
C ASP A 259 7.18 -29.90 7.43
N VAL A 260 6.56 -29.14 8.35
CA VAL A 260 6.28 -29.61 9.71
C VAL A 260 5.28 -30.78 9.71
N GLU A 261 4.24 -30.72 8.86
CA GLU A 261 3.29 -31.83 8.68
C GLU A 261 4.00 -33.12 8.26
N LYS A 262 4.93 -33.01 7.30
CA LYS A 262 5.72 -34.17 6.81
C LYS A 262 6.70 -34.70 7.86
N MET A 263 7.34 -33.80 8.62
CA MET A 263 8.35 -34.16 9.63
C MET A 263 7.72 -34.69 10.93
N GLY A 264 6.55 -34.15 11.33
CA GLY A 264 5.87 -34.49 12.57
C GLY A 264 6.49 -33.92 13.84
N ASP A 265 7.54 -33.08 13.73
CA ASP A 265 8.26 -32.46 14.85
C ASP A 265 8.60 -31.00 14.53
N ALA A 266 7.73 -30.08 15.03
CA ALA A 266 7.89 -28.64 14.81
C ALA A 266 9.18 -28.09 15.44
N ARG A 267 9.57 -28.60 16.61
CA ARG A 267 10.76 -28.09 17.30
C ARG A 267 12.07 -28.49 16.57
N ALA A 268 12.16 -29.74 16.13
CA ALA A 268 13.31 -30.20 15.33
C ALA A 268 13.39 -29.43 14.00
N TYR A 269 12.25 -29.18 13.36
CA TYR A 269 12.16 -28.37 12.11
C TYR A 269 12.70 -26.95 12.32
N VAL A 270 12.16 -26.22 13.31
CA VAL A 270 12.58 -24.85 13.62
C VAL A 270 14.06 -24.77 13.93
N LYS A 271 14.55 -25.66 14.80
CA LYS A 271 15.96 -25.72 15.15
C LYS A 271 16.83 -25.93 13.91
N GLY A 272 16.46 -26.86 13.04
CA GLY A 272 17.17 -27.13 11.79
C GLY A 272 17.27 -25.92 10.85
N ILE A 273 16.20 -25.15 10.69
CA ILE A 273 16.20 -23.89 9.91
C ILE A 273 17.18 -22.89 10.52
N MET A 274 17.08 -22.66 11.82
CA MET A 274 17.91 -21.65 12.50
C MET A 274 19.38 -22.06 12.55
N ASP A 275 19.69 -23.36 12.68
CA ASP A 275 21.07 -23.88 12.66
C ASP A 275 21.74 -23.70 11.28
N ARG A 276 20.94 -23.66 10.20
CA ARG A 276 21.43 -23.33 8.85
C ARG A 276 21.53 -21.82 8.59
N GLY A 277 21.16 -20.97 9.55
CA GLY A 277 21.14 -19.51 9.41
C GLY A 277 20.01 -18.99 8.50
N GLU A 278 19.00 -19.80 8.24
CA GLU A 278 17.83 -19.42 7.48
C GLU A 278 16.84 -18.64 8.35
N ARG A 279 15.99 -17.82 7.71
CA ARG A 279 15.00 -17.01 8.43
C ARG A 279 13.68 -17.76 8.60
N LEU A 280 13.17 -17.77 9.82
CA LEU A 280 11.78 -18.13 10.08
C LEU A 280 10.86 -17.01 9.55
N MET A 281 9.91 -17.37 8.68
CA MET A 281 8.93 -16.46 8.13
C MET A 281 7.73 -16.35 9.06
N GLY A 282 7.10 -15.19 9.11
CA GLY A 282 5.94 -14.95 9.97
C GLY A 282 6.29 -14.49 11.40
N PHE A 283 7.56 -14.17 11.68
CA PHE A 283 8.02 -13.70 12.99
C PHE A 283 8.78 -12.38 12.90
N GLY A 284 8.59 -11.53 13.92
CA GLY A 284 9.16 -10.19 14.01
C GLY A 284 8.38 -9.16 13.20
N HIS A 285 8.34 -7.91 13.69
CA HIS A 285 7.65 -6.81 13.08
C HIS A 285 8.43 -5.49 13.19
N ARG A 286 8.29 -4.59 12.21
CA ARG A 286 8.94 -3.26 12.27
C ARG A 286 8.24 -2.29 13.22
N VAL A 287 6.93 -2.44 13.40
CA VAL A 287 6.09 -1.54 14.20
C VAL A 287 5.92 -2.05 15.62
N TYR A 288 5.39 -3.28 15.78
CA TYR A 288 5.05 -3.81 17.09
C TYR A 288 6.27 -4.33 17.87
N ARG A 289 6.26 -4.08 19.17
CA ARG A 289 7.17 -4.63 20.18
C ARG A 289 6.54 -5.79 20.96
N ALA A 290 5.38 -6.24 20.50
CA ALA A 290 4.58 -7.33 21.03
C ALA A 290 3.94 -8.09 19.87
N GLU A 291 3.06 -9.05 20.14
CA GLU A 291 2.33 -9.80 19.12
C GLU A 291 1.53 -8.85 18.20
N ASP A 292 1.57 -9.10 16.90
CA ASP A 292 0.76 -8.35 15.92
C ASP A 292 -0.74 -8.63 16.14
N PRO A 293 -1.59 -7.63 16.43
CA PRO A 293 -3.00 -7.84 16.71
C PRO A 293 -3.76 -8.52 15.57
N ARG A 294 -3.28 -8.37 14.33
CA ARG A 294 -3.83 -9.07 13.16
C ARG A 294 -3.55 -10.57 13.21
N ALA A 295 -2.38 -10.98 13.68
CA ALA A 295 -2.06 -12.38 13.89
C ALA A 295 -3.00 -13.00 14.93
N ARG A 296 -3.29 -12.28 16.00
CA ARG A 296 -4.20 -12.71 17.07
C ARG A 296 -5.64 -12.87 16.57
N THR A 297 -6.15 -11.92 15.78
CA THR A 297 -7.50 -12.02 15.21
C THR A 297 -7.61 -13.16 14.20
N LEU A 298 -6.61 -13.37 13.36
CA LEU A 298 -6.62 -14.45 12.37
C LEU A 298 -6.42 -15.83 12.99
N ARG A 299 -5.63 -15.94 14.08
CA ARG A 299 -5.54 -17.18 14.88
C ARG A 299 -6.91 -17.57 15.44
N ARG A 300 -7.62 -16.59 16.04
CA ARG A 300 -8.99 -16.80 16.52
C ARG A 300 -9.91 -17.26 15.38
N THR A 301 -9.88 -16.59 14.24
CA THR A 301 -10.66 -16.95 13.04
C THR A 301 -10.38 -18.37 12.57
N ALA A 302 -9.10 -18.75 12.43
CA ALA A 302 -8.71 -20.09 12.02
C ALA A 302 -9.24 -21.17 12.98
N LYS A 303 -9.20 -20.90 14.30
CA LYS A 303 -9.76 -21.78 15.33
C LYS A 303 -11.27 -21.91 15.22
N GLU A 304 -11.99 -20.80 15.16
CA GLU A 304 -13.46 -20.74 15.10
C GLU A 304 -14.02 -21.41 13.83
N LEU A 305 -13.29 -21.31 12.71
CA LEU A 305 -13.66 -21.95 11.45
C LEU A 305 -13.21 -23.40 11.35
N GLY A 306 -12.47 -23.92 12.31
CA GLY A 306 -12.00 -25.31 12.31
C GLY A 306 -10.95 -25.57 11.22
N ALA A 307 -10.05 -24.64 10.95
CA ALA A 307 -8.99 -24.81 9.93
C ALA A 307 -8.20 -26.11 10.18
N PRO A 308 -8.08 -27.03 9.21
CA PRO A 308 -7.47 -28.34 9.41
C PRO A 308 -6.02 -28.28 9.90
N ARG A 309 -5.26 -27.26 9.47
CA ARG A 309 -3.85 -27.05 9.85
C ARG A 309 -3.66 -26.23 11.12
N TYR A 310 -4.74 -25.93 11.86
CA TYR A 310 -4.67 -25.05 13.05
C TYR A 310 -3.70 -25.62 14.11
N GLU A 311 -3.80 -26.89 14.46
CA GLU A 311 -2.97 -27.49 15.51
C GLU A 311 -1.48 -27.56 15.11
N VAL A 312 -1.19 -27.85 13.85
CA VAL A 312 0.18 -27.83 13.30
C VAL A 312 0.75 -26.41 13.34
N ALA A 313 -0.06 -25.43 12.99
CA ALA A 313 0.34 -24.02 13.04
C ALA A 313 0.64 -23.57 14.48
N VAL A 314 -0.21 -23.93 15.46
CA VAL A 314 0.03 -23.65 16.88
C VAL A 314 1.35 -24.30 17.35
N ALA A 315 1.59 -25.56 17.00
CA ALA A 315 2.82 -26.25 17.38
C ALA A 315 4.07 -25.58 16.78
N LEU A 316 3.99 -25.19 15.49
CA LEU A 316 5.09 -24.47 14.82
C LEU A 316 5.30 -23.08 15.43
N GLU A 317 4.24 -22.32 15.69
CA GLU A 317 4.31 -21.00 16.32
C GLU A 317 5.02 -21.07 17.69
N GLN A 318 4.57 -22.00 18.55
CA GLN A 318 5.15 -22.19 19.88
C GLN A 318 6.64 -22.60 19.81
N ALA A 319 6.97 -23.51 18.93
CA ALA A 319 8.36 -23.96 18.73
C ALA A 319 9.24 -22.80 18.22
N ALA A 320 8.73 -22.01 17.28
CA ALA A 320 9.45 -20.86 16.73
C ALA A 320 9.69 -19.77 17.76
N LEU A 321 8.65 -19.38 18.52
CA LEU A 321 8.78 -18.36 19.57
C LEU A 321 9.76 -18.81 20.68
N ALA A 322 9.70 -20.08 21.11
CA ALA A 322 10.63 -20.62 22.11
C ALA A 322 12.08 -20.56 21.63
N GLU A 323 12.37 -21.00 20.41
CA GLU A 323 13.72 -21.02 19.84
C GLU A 323 14.23 -19.59 19.53
N LEU A 324 13.37 -18.69 19.07
CA LEU A 324 13.71 -17.28 18.85
C LEU A 324 14.05 -16.55 20.16
N HIS A 325 13.29 -16.80 21.23
CA HIS A 325 13.55 -16.26 22.56
C HIS A 325 14.87 -16.79 23.16
N GLU A 326 15.15 -18.09 22.99
CA GLU A 326 16.38 -18.71 23.48
C GLU A 326 17.62 -18.14 22.77
N ARG A 327 17.57 -17.97 21.44
CA ARG A 327 18.72 -17.51 20.64
C ARG A 327 18.89 -15.99 20.58
N HIS A 328 17.81 -15.23 20.75
CA HIS A 328 17.79 -13.77 20.62
C HIS A 328 17.04 -13.10 21.79
N PRO A 329 17.45 -13.31 23.05
CA PRO A 329 16.75 -12.79 24.22
C PRO A 329 16.67 -11.25 24.26
N GLU A 330 17.57 -10.58 23.53
CA GLU A 330 17.62 -9.11 23.39
C GLU A 330 16.61 -8.55 22.39
N ARG A 331 15.89 -9.41 21.64
CA ARG A 331 14.97 -8.99 20.57
C ARG A 331 13.58 -9.52 20.83
N VAL A 332 12.60 -8.64 20.66
CA VAL A 332 11.20 -9.05 20.64
C VAL A 332 10.85 -9.53 19.23
N LEU A 333 10.72 -10.84 19.06
CA LEU A 333 10.43 -11.50 17.77
C LEU A 333 9.14 -12.29 17.91
N GLU A 334 8.02 -11.57 17.93
CA GLU A 334 6.68 -12.14 18.06
C GLU A 334 6.07 -12.50 16.70
N THR A 335 4.96 -13.26 16.71
CA THR A 335 4.22 -13.64 15.51
C THR A 335 3.63 -12.42 14.82
N ASN A 336 3.82 -12.31 13.52
CA ASN A 336 3.24 -11.26 12.71
C ASN A 336 2.05 -11.77 11.88
N VAL A 337 1.37 -10.84 11.19
CA VAL A 337 0.15 -11.15 10.41
C VAL A 337 0.36 -12.25 9.36
N GLU A 338 1.56 -12.35 8.78
CA GLU A 338 1.85 -13.27 7.66
C GLU A 338 1.67 -14.73 8.04
N PHE A 339 1.98 -15.08 9.30
CA PHE A 339 1.87 -16.45 9.81
C PHE A 339 0.42 -16.94 9.77
N TRP A 340 -0.48 -16.26 10.46
CA TRP A 340 -1.88 -16.67 10.55
C TRP A 340 -2.68 -16.34 9.30
N ALA A 341 -2.25 -15.34 8.52
CA ALA A 341 -2.81 -15.07 7.20
C ALA A 341 -2.64 -16.27 6.26
N ALA A 342 -1.47 -16.93 6.29
CA ALA A 342 -1.23 -18.13 5.48
C ALA A 342 -2.22 -19.24 5.80
N ILE A 343 -2.51 -19.48 7.09
CA ILE A 343 -3.44 -20.54 7.54
C ILE A 343 -4.88 -20.22 7.14
N VAL A 344 -5.33 -18.97 7.29
CA VAL A 344 -6.69 -18.56 6.92
C VAL A 344 -6.90 -18.62 5.40
N LEU A 345 -5.90 -18.18 4.62
CA LEU A 345 -5.96 -18.23 3.16
C LEU A 345 -5.88 -19.67 2.64
N ASP A 346 -5.05 -20.53 3.23
CA ASP A 346 -4.98 -21.96 2.91
C ASP A 346 -6.30 -22.66 3.21
N PHE A 347 -6.89 -22.39 4.38
CA PHE A 347 -8.23 -22.92 4.73
C PHE A 347 -9.27 -22.54 3.68
N ALA A 348 -9.23 -21.31 3.16
CA ALA A 348 -10.11 -20.87 2.08
C ALA A 348 -9.63 -21.34 0.69
N GLU A 349 -8.69 -22.29 0.62
CA GLU A 349 -8.12 -22.86 -0.60
C GLU A 349 -7.58 -21.81 -1.59
N VAL A 350 -7.06 -20.71 -1.09
CA VAL A 350 -6.40 -19.71 -1.93
C VAL A 350 -5.02 -20.23 -2.34
N PRO A 351 -4.71 -20.32 -3.64
CA PRO A 351 -3.38 -20.74 -4.08
C PRO A 351 -2.31 -19.76 -3.59
N GLY A 352 -1.17 -20.27 -3.13
CA GLY A 352 -0.05 -19.45 -2.62
C GLY A 352 0.35 -18.27 -3.53
N PRO A 353 0.44 -18.44 -4.86
CA PRO A 353 0.73 -17.32 -5.79
C PRO A 353 -0.31 -16.19 -5.75
N MET A 354 -1.52 -16.42 -5.26
CA MET A 354 -2.57 -15.41 -5.15
C MET A 354 -2.53 -14.61 -3.83
N PHE A 355 -1.73 -14.99 -2.84
CA PHE A 355 -1.75 -14.35 -1.52
C PHE A 355 -1.50 -12.83 -1.61
N THR A 356 -0.55 -12.41 -2.44
CA THR A 356 -0.30 -10.97 -2.66
C THR A 356 -1.49 -10.27 -3.31
N SER A 357 -2.21 -10.93 -4.21
CA SER A 357 -3.41 -10.37 -4.85
C SER A 357 -4.59 -10.27 -3.87
N MET A 358 -4.72 -11.22 -2.95
CA MET A 358 -5.70 -11.14 -1.85
C MET A 358 -5.36 -9.98 -0.90
N PHE A 359 -4.08 -9.79 -0.58
CA PHE A 359 -3.64 -8.65 0.20
C PHE A 359 -3.90 -7.32 -0.51
N THR A 360 -3.69 -7.27 -1.82
CA THR A 360 -4.03 -6.11 -2.67
C THR A 360 -5.52 -5.76 -2.56
N ALA A 361 -6.40 -6.77 -2.69
CA ALA A 361 -7.85 -6.58 -2.56
C ALA A 361 -8.24 -6.02 -1.18
N ALA A 362 -7.72 -6.59 -0.11
CA ALA A 362 -7.95 -6.12 1.27
C ALA A 362 -7.50 -4.67 1.47
N ARG A 363 -6.31 -4.32 0.99
CA ARG A 363 -5.69 -3.01 1.24
C ARG A 363 -6.32 -1.86 0.46
N THR A 364 -7.21 -2.14 -0.50
CA THR A 364 -7.96 -1.08 -1.20
C THR A 364 -8.70 -0.16 -0.24
N ALA A 365 -9.18 -0.66 0.91
CA ALA A 365 -9.84 0.13 1.94
C ALA A 365 -8.92 1.21 2.50
N GLY A 366 -7.75 0.82 3.01
CA GLY A 366 -6.76 1.75 3.54
C GLY A 366 -6.24 2.71 2.48
N TRP A 367 -5.93 2.22 1.28
CA TRP A 367 -5.49 3.11 0.20
C TRP A 367 -6.54 4.14 -0.16
N SER A 368 -7.82 3.75 -0.23
CA SER A 368 -8.91 4.69 -0.53
C SER A 368 -9.02 5.79 0.52
N ALA A 369 -8.99 5.43 1.80
CA ALA A 369 -9.00 6.38 2.89
C ALA A 369 -7.81 7.36 2.81
N HIS A 370 -6.60 6.84 2.59
CA HIS A 370 -5.39 7.66 2.49
C HIS A 370 -5.35 8.54 1.23
N ILE A 371 -5.87 8.09 0.10
CA ILE A 371 -5.98 8.91 -1.13
C ILE A 371 -6.96 10.08 -0.89
N LEU A 372 -8.10 9.80 -0.26
CA LEU A 372 -9.10 10.83 0.05
C LEU A 372 -8.57 11.85 1.06
N GLU A 373 -7.96 11.39 2.16
CA GLU A 373 -7.32 12.27 3.15
C GLU A 373 -6.20 13.11 2.51
N GLN A 374 -5.40 12.54 1.60
CA GLN A 374 -4.35 13.28 0.88
C GLN A 374 -4.93 14.35 -0.04
N LYS A 375 -6.04 14.05 -0.73
CA LYS A 375 -6.76 15.05 -1.52
C LYS A 375 -7.24 16.22 -0.65
N GLN A 376 -7.78 15.94 0.53
CA GLN A 376 -8.30 16.94 1.46
C GLN A 376 -7.18 17.81 2.05
N THR A 377 -6.01 17.27 2.32
CA THR A 377 -4.86 18.04 2.81
C THR A 377 -4.17 18.85 1.72
N GLY A 378 -4.28 18.46 0.46
CA GLY A 378 -3.88 19.22 -0.72
C GLY A 378 -2.40 19.49 -0.91
N ARG A 379 -1.51 18.91 -0.09
CA ARG A 379 -0.07 19.23 -0.14
C ARG A 379 0.72 18.22 -0.97
N LEU A 380 1.47 18.70 -1.96
CA LEU A 380 2.38 17.90 -2.78
C LEU A 380 3.48 17.26 -1.91
N VAL A 381 3.63 15.94 -2.00
CA VAL A 381 4.71 15.19 -1.35
C VAL A 381 5.95 15.25 -2.22
N ARG A 382 6.94 16.05 -1.80
CA ARG A 382 8.17 16.30 -2.56
C ARG A 382 9.38 16.40 -1.64
N PRO A 383 10.02 15.29 -1.27
CA PRO A 383 11.27 15.32 -0.51
C PRO A 383 12.43 15.86 -1.36
N SER A 384 13.49 16.31 -0.71
CA SER A 384 14.73 16.74 -1.34
C SER A 384 15.77 15.63 -1.35
N ALA A 385 16.71 15.69 -2.29
CA ALA A 385 17.88 14.82 -2.33
C ALA A 385 19.16 15.61 -2.14
N ARG A 386 20.14 15.01 -1.44
CA ARG A 386 21.51 15.52 -1.36
C ARG A 386 22.30 14.91 -2.51
N TYR A 387 22.78 15.74 -3.42
CA TYR A 387 23.67 15.29 -4.49
C TYR A 387 25.07 15.03 -3.93
N ILE A 388 25.57 13.82 -4.13
CA ILE A 388 26.90 13.35 -3.71
C ILE A 388 27.77 12.88 -4.88
N GLY A 389 27.36 13.17 -6.12
CA GLY A 389 28.08 12.79 -7.33
C GLY A 389 29.25 13.73 -7.66
N HIS A 390 29.69 13.71 -8.92
CA HIS A 390 30.77 14.55 -9.39
C HIS A 390 30.46 16.04 -9.27
N GLY A 391 31.47 16.84 -8.94
CA GLY A 391 31.39 18.30 -9.06
C GLY A 391 31.22 18.74 -10.55
N PRO A 392 31.09 20.04 -10.84
CA PRO A 392 30.99 20.52 -12.21
C PRO A 392 32.20 20.07 -13.05
N ARG A 393 31.90 19.43 -14.19
CA ARG A 393 32.92 18.97 -15.14
C ARG A 393 32.51 19.32 -16.55
N LYS A 394 33.52 19.50 -17.42
CA LYS A 394 33.26 19.76 -18.84
C LYS A 394 32.76 18.48 -19.53
N PRO A 395 31.89 18.59 -20.55
CA PRO A 395 31.38 17.41 -21.30
C PRO A 395 32.50 16.56 -21.91
N ASP A 396 33.55 17.20 -22.47
CA ASP A 396 34.70 16.53 -23.07
C ASP A 396 35.54 15.69 -22.11
N SER A 397 35.39 15.93 -20.79
CA SER A 397 35.99 15.09 -19.75
C SER A 397 35.20 13.81 -19.47
N VAL A 398 34.06 13.61 -20.12
CA VAL A 398 33.19 12.41 -19.98
C VAL A 398 33.44 11.48 -21.17
N ALA A 399 33.79 10.23 -20.88
CA ALA A 399 34.07 9.26 -21.92
C ALA A 399 32.89 9.12 -22.92
N GLY A 400 33.19 9.10 -24.19
CA GLY A 400 32.21 8.95 -25.29
C GLY A 400 31.53 10.24 -25.73
N TYR A 401 31.90 11.42 -25.18
CA TYR A 401 31.26 12.68 -25.56
C TYR A 401 31.42 12.99 -27.04
N ASP A 402 32.67 12.89 -27.58
CA ASP A 402 32.96 13.23 -28.99
C ASP A 402 32.19 12.29 -29.96
N ALA A 403 32.17 10.98 -29.67
CA ALA A 403 31.37 10.02 -30.43
C ALA A 403 29.87 10.32 -30.40
N ALA A 404 29.35 10.77 -29.27
CA ALA A 404 27.94 11.15 -29.17
C ALA A 404 27.62 12.44 -29.96
N VAL A 405 28.59 13.38 -30.05
CA VAL A 405 28.44 14.60 -30.85
C VAL A 405 28.50 14.24 -32.35
N GLU A 406 29.44 13.37 -32.78
CA GLU A 406 29.53 12.89 -34.15
C GLU A 406 28.26 12.17 -34.61
N ALA A 407 27.70 11.30 -33.76
CA ALA A 407 26.46 10.58 -34.06
C ALA A 407 25.22 11.48 -34.22
N LEU A 408 25.24 12.68 -33.67
CA LEU A 408 24.14 13.66 -33.83
C LEU A 408 24.19 14.38 -35.18
N HIS A 409 25.37 14.41 -35.81
CA HIS A 409 25.62 15.13 -37.08
C HIS A 409 25.78 14.20 -38.31
N SER A 410 25.73 12.89 -38.10
CA SER A 410 25.70 11.84 -39.15
C SER A 410 24.27 11.48 -39.53
#